data_f1895519d6bf6313fb649ac0b4cce9c1
#
_entry.id   f1895519d6bf6313fb649ac0b4cce9c1
#
_cell.length_a   1.000
_cell.length_b   1.000
_cell.length_c   1.000
_cell.angle_alpha   90.00
_cell.angle_beta   90.00
_cell.angle_gamma   90.00
#
_symmetry.space_group_name_H-M   'P 1'
#
loop_
_entity.id
_entity.type
_entity.pdbx_description
1 polymer ?
#
loop_
_entity_poly.entity_id
_entity_poly.type
_entity_poly.pdbx_seq_one_letter_code
_entity_poly.pdbx_strand_id
1 'polypeptide(L)'
;MLVILLLLSLSVGWAAEPLVLDETHKSQIFGETRHYRIFLPGDYATSGKRYPVIYWFHGWSERYNKPVRDDPHRNYDQGEDYDGNTIARFVGSHDVIVVKWDGYNPRTPEENYPRPYNISPVETDRQFPMYFTELVSFIDAHYRTTADREHRATSGLSMGGFMSFWMAGKYPHLISSASNFMGSSEFSVGPRGFDVEYRHEEMHRNYDGVRTRLVTGTRDFIRFYHQRMIGIWKYTRPFFETQEYDADHGTPHMSDTFDFHMRAFAEPLPRPAVWSHIDAYPNFPIWGWEVASDRKQPGLTMLESVSSAGFHSSVREWLPSGRLLPNVKLWIASGGAYPPNKSQLVTVIRLRDGKVRRVSQRADAEGRLRFELDGGEYEVGIGPGPILALGSFEVLGAPWASDGKPVSLRVRVWNKGAAPSTATTLHWETTNSDVDIGTPSRPLPEIPPGGSVETTLLFTVRDPAREIAKFFAVVNNVRLPVEIPMFPTAASAPEFQIADGRAATVFQEGVKRVPLTFGSGNGDGRANAGETIAILLPDGDAYRAAELFTNDWCVDLTRRISDDWSSYDHVGASAKYSLPMIKPGCPVGHVVHMMARIQLPNAPNHRMEYSTIEFPVSAAAASHSGSSKTK
;
A
#
# COMPACT_ATOMS: atom_id res chain seq x y z
N MET A 1 5.46 70.13 -36.33
CA MET A 1 5.83 68.73 -36.10
C MET A 1 5.52 68.41 -34.65
N LEU A 2 4.35 67.85 -34.39
CA LEU A 2 3.84 67.57 -33.06
C LEU A 2 4.15 66.10 -32.72
N VAL A 3 5.02 65.86 -31.79
CA VAL A 3 5.37 64.48 -31.33
C VAL A 3 4.37 64.14 -30.22
N ILE A 4 3.46 63.19 -30.51
CA ILE A 4 2.56 62.61 -29.50
C ILE A 4 3.32 61.44 -28.86
N LEU A 5 3.73 61.62 -27.60
CA LEU A 5 4.22 60.55 -26.72
C LEU A 5 3.01 59.67 -26.30
N LEU A 6 2.90 58.46 -26.82
CA LEU A 6 2.03 57.46 -26.26
C LEU A 6 2.67 56.88 -25.00
N LEU A 7 2.18 57.24 -23.83
CA LEU A 7 2.46 56.59 -22.56
C LEU A 7 1.68 55.26 -22.51
N LEU A 8 2.34 54.18 -22.83
CA LEU A 8 1.86 52.81 -22.50
C LEU A 8 1.97 52.64 -20.99
N SER A 9 0.87 52.82 -20.27
CA SER A 9 0.74 52.40 -18.88
C SER A 9 0.74 50.86 -18.84
N LEU A 10 1.89 50.27 -18.56
CA LEU A 10 1.95 48.90 -18.08
C LEU A 10 1.26 48.84 -16.73
N SER A 11 -0.04 48.47 -16.73
CA SER A 11 -0.69 48.02 -15.51
C SER A 11 -0.03 46.74 -15.09
N VAL A 12 0.90 46.81 -14.15
CA VAL A 12 1.31 45.65 -13.33
C VAL A 12 0.02 45.26 -12.59
N GLY A 13 -0.69 44.28 -13.13
CA GLY A 13 -1.81 43.68 -12.44
C GLY A 13 -1.29 43.08 -11.14
N TRP A 14 -1.60 43.70 -10.04
CA TRP A 14 -1.44 43.08 -8.74
C TRP A 14 -2.33 41.84 -8.75
N ALA A 15 -1.77 40.69 -8.50
CA ALA A 15 -2.55 39.49 -8.27
C ALA A 15 -3.55 39.83 -7.13
N ALA A 16 -4.84 39.56 -7.36
CA ALA A 16 -5.83 39.82 -6.33
C ALA A 16 -5.54 38.89 -5.13
N GLU A 17 -5.64 39.47 -3.93
CA GLU A 17 -5.44 38.68 -2.71
C GLU A 17 -6.40 37.49 -2.68
N PRO A 18 -5.93 36.28 -2.27
CA PRO A 18 -6.79 35.11 -2.16
C PRO A 18 -7.84 35.31 -1.06
N LEU A 19 -9.00 34.74 -1.25
CA LEU A 19 -10.04 34.71 -0.22
C LEU A 19 -9.85 33.46 0.64
N VAL A 20 -9.58 33.63 1.93
CA VAL A 20 -9.40 32.56 2.91
C VAL A 20 -10.60 32.53 3.85
N LEU A 21 -11.32 31.40 3.89
CA LEU A 21 -12.54 31.25 4.66
C LEU A 21 -12.44 30.04 5.59
N ASP A 22 -12.83 30.22 6.85
CA ASP A 22 -13.08 29.14 7.80
C ASP A 22 -14.57 28.78 7.76
N GLU A 23 -14.85 27.58 7.31
CA GLU A 23 -16.19 27.14 7.00
C GLU A 23 -16.53 25.82 7.70
N THR A 24 -17.81 25.48 7.65
CA THR A 24 -18.31 24.25 8.26
C THR A 24 -19.31 23.55 7.35
N HIS A 25 -19.43 22.23 7.53
CA HIS A 25 -20.54 21.48 6.97
C HIS A 25 -21.01 20.39 7.95
N LYS A 26 -22.24 19.94 7.78
CA LYS A 26 -22.77 18.83 8.59
C LYS A 26 -22.43 17.51 7.91
N SER A 27 -21.53 16.75 8.53
CA SER A 27 -21.16 15.43 8.06
C SER A 27 -22.24 14.40 8.40
N GLN A 28 -22.60 13.58 7.42
CA GLN A 28 -23.44 12.38 7.64
C GLN A 28 -22.63 11.25 8.26
N ILE A 29 -21.38 11.08 7.83
CA ILE A 29 -20.47 10.04 8.32
C ILE A 29 -20.20 10.20 9.82
N PHE A 30 -19.90 11.41 10.27
CA PHE A 30 -19.66 11.69 11.69
C PHE A 30 -20.93 12.05 12.49
N GLY A 31 -22.01 12.44 11.81
CA GLY A 31 -23.24 12.94 12.45
C GLY A 31 -23.05 14.25 13.20
N GLU A 32 -22.05 15.04 12.86
CA GLU A 32 -21.67 16.28 13.53
C GLU A 32 -21.20 17.35 12.53
N THR A 33 -21.04 18.58 13.02
CA THR A 33 -20.45 19.67 12.22
C THR A 33 -18.95 19.48 12.12
N ARG A 34 -18.44 19.49 10.90
CA ARG A 34 -17.01 19.41 10.59
C ARG A 34 -16.52 20.76 10.11
N HIS A 35 -15.26 21.06 10.38
CA HIS A 35 -14.62 22.31 10.04
C HIS A 35 -13.59 22.11 8.93
N TYR A 36 -13.45 23.13 8.09
CA TYR A 36 -12.41 23.21 7.08
C TYR A 36 -12.06 24.67 6.79
N ARG A 37 -10.85 24.91 6.31
CA ARG A 37 -10.42 26.18 5.72
C ARG A 37 -10.33 25.98 4.22
N ILE A 38 -10.84 26.98 3.48
CA ILE A 38 -10.74 26.98 2.02
C ILE A 38 -10.02 28.24 1.56
N PHE A 39 -9.08 28.04 0.65
CA PHE A 39 -8.33 29.10 -0.01
C PHE A 39 -8.85 29.19 -1.44
N LEU A 40 -9.41 30.34 -1.81
CA LEU A 40 -9.99 30.61 -3.11
C LEU A 40 -9.15 31.64 -3.87
N PRO A 41 -8.93 31.49 -5.20
CA PRO A 41 -8.21 32.46 -6.01
C PRO A 41 -8.78 33.88 -5.86
N GLY A 42 -7.93 34.88 -5.97
CA GLY A 42 -8.38 36.27 -5.78
C GLY A 42 -9.45 36.74 -6.74
N ASP A 43 -9.49 36.16 -7.95
CA ASP A 43 -10.54 36.44 -8.93
C ASP A 43 -11.80 35.56 -8.77
N TYR A 44 -11.87 34.73 -7.75
CA TYR A 44 -12.95 33.76 -7.56
C TYR A 44 -14.34 34.43 -7.58
N ALA A 45 -14.52 35.57 -6.93
CA ALA A 45 -15.81 36.23 -6.88
C ALA A 45 -16.26 36.83 -8.23
N THR A 46 -15.34 37.16 -9.11
CA THR A 46 -15.60 37.89 -10.36
C THR A 46 -15.41 37.02 -11.61
N SER A 47 -14.64 35.95 -11.54
CA SER A 47 -14.46 35.02 -12.66
C SER A 47 -15.59 34.00 -12.73
N GLY A 48 -15.89 33.51 -13.92
CA GLY A 48 -16.77 32.34 -14.12
C GLY A 48 -16.05 31.02 -14.18
N LYS A 49 -14.77 31.01 -13.84
CA LYS A 49 -13.90 29.81 -13.95
C LYS A 49 -14.28 28.70 -12.96
N ARG A 50 -13.96 27.48 -13.32
CA ARG A 50 -13.86 26.34 -12.42
C ARG A 50 -12.40 26.03 -12.17
N TYR A 51 -12.07 25.52 -10.99
CA TYR A 51 -10.72 25.39 -10.51
C TYR A 51 -10.42 23.94 -10.08
N PRO A 52 -9.23 23.43 -10.32
CA PRO A 52 -8.75 22.19 -9.70
C PRO A 52 -8.65 22.36 -8.19
N VAL A 53 -8.64 21.25 -7.45
CA VAL A 53 -8.65 21.24 -5.98
C VAL A 53 -7.50 20.42 -5.43
N ILE A 54 -6.75 20.99 -4.48
CA ILE A 54 -5.79 20.29 -3.64
C ILE A 54 -6.39 20.16 -2.24
N TYR A 55 -6.58 18.93 -1.77
CA TYR A 55 -6.98 18.64 -0.39
C TYR A 55 -5.73 18.48 0.48
N TRP A 56 -5.59 19.39 1.45
CA TRP A 56 -4.45 19.43 2.36
C TRP A 56 -4.77 18.76 3.69
N PHE A 57 -3.88 17.86 4.12
CA PHE A 57 -3.93 17.13 5.37
C PHE A 57 -2.86 17.66 6.32
N HIS A 58 -3.26 18.19 7.47
CA HIS A 58 -2.34 18.73 8.48
C HIS A 58 -1.60 17.61 9.25
N GLY A 59 -0.50 17.96 9.90
CA GLY A 59 0.27 17.05 10.75
C GLY A 59 -0.32 16.82 12.13
N TRP A 60 0.41 16.08 12.96
CA TRP A 60 0.05 15.88 14.36
C TRP A 60 0.06 17.23 15.11
N SER A 61 -0.82 17.36 16.09
CA SER A 61 -1.05 18.57 16.90
C SER A 61 -1.43 19.82 16.12
N GLU A 62 -1.55 19.75 14.82
CA GLU A 62 -2.05 20.83 13.97
C GLU A 62 -3.57 20.71 13.78
N ARG A 63 -4.16 21.76 13.21
CA ARG A 63 -5.59 21.84 12.90
C ARG A 63 -5.77 22.45 11.51
N TYR A 64 -6.98 22.45 11.01
CA TYR A 64 -7.36 23.14 9.78
C TYR A 64 -7.09 24.65 9.84
N ASN A 65 -7.13 25.24 11.03
CA ASN A 65 -6.82 26.62 11.32
C ASN A 65 -5.82 26.69 12.47
N LYS A 66 -4.65 27.16 12.24
CA LYS A 66 -3.69 27.40 13.34
C LYS A 66 -3.49 28.91 13.45
N PRO A 67 -4.31 29.61 14.28
CA PRO A 67 -4.15 31.04 14.48
C PRO A 67 -2.79 31.30 15.15
N VAL A 68 -2.09 32.31 14.70
CA VAL A 68 -0.93 32.84 15.42
C VAL A 68 -1.43 33.48 16.70
N ARG A 69 -0.73 33.27 17.82
CA ARG A 69 -1.10 33.81 19.13
C ARG A 69 -1.30 35.33 19.10
N ASP A 70 -0.55 36.06 18.29
CA ASP A 70 -0.47 37.53 18.30
C ASP A 70 -1.07 38.19 17.07
N ASP A 71 -1.40 37.44 16.00
CA ASP A 71 -2.05 37.98 14.80
C ASP A 71 -2.84 36.90 14.06
N PRO A 72 -4.15 36.80 14.33
CA PRO A 72 -5.00 35.79 13.71
C PRO A 72 -5.16 35.94 12.19
N HIS A 73 -4.66 37.01 11.59
CA HIS A 73 -4.76 37.29 10.16
C HIS A 73 -3.46 37.00 9.39
N ARG A 74 -2.35 36.69 10.06
CA ARG A 74 -1.04 36.58 9.42
C ARG A 74 -0.55 35.18 9.06
N ASN A 75 -1.07 34.13 9.66
CA ASN A 75 -0.57 32.77 9.42
C ASN A 75 -1.71 31.81 9.16
N TYR A 76 -2.21 31.82 7.94
CA TYR A 76 -3.29 30.93 7.53
C TYR A 76 -2.86 29.45 7.45
N ASP A 77 -1.58 29.20 7.20
CA ASP A 77 -0.98 27.89 6.98
C ASP A 77 0.24 27.65 7.89
N GLN A 78 0.20 28.20 9.10
CA GLN A 78 1.27 28.12 10.08
C GLN A 78 1.66 26.67 10.37
N GLY A 79 2.97 26.41 10.48
CA GLY A 79 3.55 25.11 10.74
C GLY A 79 3.82 24.30 9.48
N GLU A 80 3.35 24.76 8.33
CA GLU A 80 3.51 24.12 7.04
C GLU A 80 4.65 24.73 6.21
N ASP A 81 5.06 25.94 6.60
CA ASP A 81 6.18 26.66 6.01
C ASP A 81 6.79 27.63 7.03
N TYR A 82 8.04 28.02 6.83
CA TYR A 82 8.78 28.90 7.74
C TYR A 82 8.22 30.33 7.80
N ASP A 83 7.54 30.80 6.78
CA ASP A 83 6.99 32.15 6.73
C ASP A 83 5.45 32.21 6.83
N GLY A 84 4.80 31.04 6.91
CA GLY A 84 3.42 30.87 7.31
C GLY A 84 2.40 31.57 6.41
N ASN A 85 2.40 31.52 5.15
CA ASN A 85 1.32 31.95 4.24
C ASN A 85 1.55 31.41 2.82
N THR A 86 2.26 30.28 2.69
CA THR A 86 2.61 29.76 1.38
C THR A 86 1.40 29.33 0.60
N ILE A 87 0.42 28.65 1.23
CA ILE A 87 -0.81 28.23 0.56
C ILE A 87 -1.56 29.46 0.03
N ALA A 88 -1.75 30.47 0.88
CA ALA A 88 -2.46 31.70 0.49
C ALA A 88 -1.76 32.41 -0.68
N ARG A 89 -0.43 32.56 -0.63
CA ARG A 89 0.34 33.16 -1.73
C ARG A 89 0.27 32.35 -3.01
N PHE A 90 0.37 31.03 -2.89
CA PHE A 90 0.27 30.16 -4.06
C PHE A 90 -1.09 30.28 -4.73
N VAL A 91 -2.18 30.22 -3.97
CA VAL A 91 -3.55 30.37 -4.47
C VAL A 91 -3.78 31.78 -5.04
N GLY A 92 -3.16 32.82 -4.45
CA GLY A 92 -3.23 34.19 -4.96
C GLY A 92 -2.61 34.36 -6.36
N SER A 93 -1.73 33.46 -6.77
CA SER A 93 -1.03 33.50 -8.06
C SER A 93 -1.39 32.37 -9.03
N HIS A 94 -2.22 31.42 -8.61
CA HIS A 94 -2.59 30.25 -9.41
C HIS A 94 -4.11 29.99 -9.41
N ASP A 95 -4.60 29.49 -10.53
CA ASP A 95 -6.01 29.07 -10.68
C ASP A 95 -6.24 27.71 -9.99
N VAL A 96 -6.26 27.68 -8.65
CA VAL A 96 -6.42 26.46 -7.84
C VAL A 96 -7.16 26.76 -6.53
N ILE A 97 -7.97 25.86 -6.07
CA ILE A 97 -8.58 25.86 -4.73
C ILE A 97 -7.77 24.93 -3.83
N VAL A 98 -7.50 25.34 -2.60
CA VAL A 98 -6.93 24.46 -1.56
C VAL A 98 -7.94 24.32 -0.44
N VAL A 99 -8.20 23.09 -0.01
CA VAL A 99 -9.10 22.77 1.11
C VAL A 99 -8.30 22.11 2.21
N LYS A 100 -8.15 22.78 3.33
CA LYS A 100 -7.49 22.27 4.53
C LYS A 100 -8.56 21.87 5.54
N TRP A 101 -8.74 20.60 5.79
CA TRP A 101 -9.80 20.07 6.63
C TRP A 101 -9.28 19.57 7.98
N ASP A 102 -10.17 19.57 8.98
CA ASP A 102 -9.82 19.19 10.35
C ASP A 102 -9.79 17.67 10.49
N GLY A 103 -8.62 17.15 10.82
CA GLY A 103 -8.41 15.73 11.07
C GLY A 103 -8.82 15.24 12.47
N TYR A 104 -9.19 16.13 13.38
CA TYR A 104 -9.62 15.74 14.73
C TYR A 104 -11.14 15.61 14.82
N ASN A 105 -11.59 14.72 15.70
CA ASN A 105 -12.98 14.57 16.04
C ASN A 105 -13.35 15.59 17.17
N PRO A 106 -14.21 16.59 16.92
CA PRO A 106 -14.55 17.61 17.91
C PRO A 106 -15.39 17.07 19.08
N ARG A 107 -16.05 15.91 18.95
CA ARG A 107 -16.82 15.32 20.06
C ARG A 107 -15.96 14.70 21.14
N THR A 108 -14.70 14.44 20.87
CA THR A 108 -13.82 13.69 21.76
C THR A 108 -12.45 14.33 21.94
N PRO A 109 -12.32 15.66 22.15
CA PRO A 109 -11.04 16.25 22.48
C PRO A 109 -10.46 15.67 23.78
N GLU A 110 -11.29 15.06 24.63
CA GLU A 110 -10.94 14.48 25.93
C GLU A 110 -10.87 12.94 25.91
N GLU A 111 -11.47 12.28 24.93
CA GLU A 111 -11.48 10.81 24.79
C GLU A 111 -10.26 10.30 24.01
N ASN A 112 -9.12 10.92 24.17
CA ASN A 112 -7.84 10.45 23.68
C ASN A 112 -7.82 9.81 22.29
N TYR A 113 -8.28 10.53 21.27
CA TYR A 113 -7.73 10.33 19.96
C TYR A 113 -6.52 11.27 19.82
N PRO A 114 -5.35 10.87 20.29
CA PRO A 114 -4.16 11.75 20.29
C PRO A 114 -3.65 12.01 18.89
N ARG A 115 -4.25 11.35 17.88
CA ARG A 115 -3.81 11.38 16.50
C ARG A 115 -4.93 11.89 15.59
N PRO A 116 -4.59 12.75 14.62
CA PRO A 116 -5.56 13.16 13.61
C PRO A 116 -5.94 11.99 12.71
N TYR A 117 -7.07 12.12 12.02
CA TYR A 117 -7.58 11.21 11.00
C TYR A 117 -7.89 9.79 11.48
N ASN A 118 -7.99 9.58 12.78
CA ASN A 118 -8.21 8.24 13.36
C ASN A 118 -7.17 7.21 12.85
N ILE A 119 -5.92 7.63 12.69
CA ILE A 119 -4.82 6.73 12.36
C ILE A 119 -4.47 5.89 13.61
N SER A 120 -5.36 5.03 13.95
CA SER A 120 -5.26 3.94 14.94
C SER A 120 -6.61 3.25 14.96
N PRO A 121 -6.73 2.08 15.58
CA PRO A 121 -8.02 1.42 15.72
C PRO A 121 -9.03 2.33 16.40
N VAL A 122 -10.13 2.61 15.72
CA VAL A 122 -11.27 3.37 16.26
C VAL A 122 -12.55 2.57 16.18
N GLU A 123 -13.41 2.74 17.18
CA GLU A 123 -14.58 1.88 17.40
C GLU A 123 -15.73 2.06 16.42
N THR A 124 -15.62 2.86 15.40
CA THR A 124 -16.80 3.30 14.66
C THR A 124 -16.64 3.22 13.16
N ASP A 125 -17.77 3.17 12.48
CA ASP A 125 -17.94 3.45 11.06
C ASP A 125 -17.55 4.90 10.71
N ARG A 126 -17.22 5.73 11.71
CA ARG A 126 -16.80 7.12 11.60
C ARG A 126 -15.35 7.20 11.17
N GLN A 127 -15.12 6.80 9.94
CA GLN A 127 -13.78 6.69 9.39
C GLN A 127 -13.48 7.89 8.49
N PHE A 128 -12.33 8.52 8.69
CA PHE A 128 -11.90 9.63 7.86
C PHE A 128 -11.79 9.29 6.37
N PRO A 129 -11.39 8.08 5.95
CA PRO A 129 -11.48 7.73 4.54
C PRO A 129 -12.89 7.84 3.95
N MET A 130 -13.93 7.47 4.70
CA MET A 130 -15.32 7.61 4.23
C MET A 130 -15.75 9.07 4.24
N TYR A 131 -15.37 9.82 5.28
CA TYR A 131 -15.61 11.26 5.35
C TYR A 131 -14.94 12.03 4.21
N PHE A 132 -13.76 11.61 3.77
CA PHE A 132 -13.08 12.27 2.66
C PHE A 132 -13.94 12.32 1.38
N THR A 133 -14.61 11.23 1.04
CA THR A 133 -15.51 11.20 -0.13
C THR A 133 -16.74 12.08 0.04
N GLU A 134 -17.25 12.18 1.26
CA GLU A 134 -18.35 13.11 1.61
C GLU A 134 -17.89 14.57 1.46
N LEU A 135 -16.71 14.91 1.98
CA LEU A 135 -16.13 16.24 1.86
C LEU A 135 -15.90 16.63 0.39
N VAL A 136 -15.34 15.73 -0.42
CA VAL A 136 -15.16 15.97 -1.87
C VAL A 136 -16.49 16.30 -2.53
N SER A 137 -17.53 15.52 -2.27
CA SER A 137 -18.86 15.75 -2.83
C SER A 137 -19.48 17.07 -2.36
N PHE A 138 -19.27 17.42 -1.09
CA PHE A 138 -19.73 18.69 -0.53
C PHE A 138 -19.02 19.88 -1.19
N ILE A 139 -17.71 19.86 -1.31
CA ILE A 139 -16.90 20.93 -1.91
C ILE A 139 -17.30 21.11 -3.38
N ASP A 140 -17.45 20.05 -4.14
CA ASP A 140 -17.87 20.11 -5.55
C ASP A 140 -19.28 20.70 -5.73
N ALA A 141 -20.18 20.48 -4.76
CA ALA A 141 -21.54 21.03 -4.80
C ALA A 141 -21.63 22.52 -4.41
N HIS A 142 -20.68 23.02 -3.60
CA HIS A 142 -20.77 24.38 -3.05
C HIS A 142 -19.77 25.37 -3.65
N TYR A 143 -18.71 24.86 -4.30
CA TYR A 143 -17.68 25.69 -4.91
C TYR A 143 -17.52 25.37 -6.40
N ARG A 144 -16.99 26.33 -7.16
CA ARG A 144 -16.72 26.16 -8.59
C ARG A 144 -15.46 25.32 -8.82
N THR A 145 -15.54 24.06 -8.50
CA THR A 145 -14.48 23.08 -8.75
C THR A 145 -14.60 22.51 -10.17
N THR A 146 -13.49 22.07 -10.75
CA THR A 146 -13.50 21.13 -11.86
C THR A 146 -13.67 19.74 -11.26
N ALA A 147 -14.96 19.32 -11.19
CA ALA A 147 -15.41 18.19 -10.37
C ALA A 147 -15.11 16.82 -11.02
N ASP A 148 -13.89 16.61 -11.48
CA ASP A 148 -13.43 15.35 -12.05
C ASP A 148 -12.14 14.87 -11.35
N ARG A 149 -11.76 13.65 -11.63
CA ARG A 149 -10.56 13.01 -11.08
C ARG A 149 -9.28 13.74 -11.48
N GLU A 150 -9.21 14.15 -12.72
CA GLU A 150 -8.03 14.73 -13.36
C GLU A 150 -7.60 16.03 -12.68
N HIS A 151 -8.53 16.70 -12.03
CA HIS A 151 -8.34 17.99 -11.36
C HIS A 151 -8.42 17.92 -9.83
N ARG A 152 -8.22 16.74 -9.22
CA ARG A 152 -8.12 16.58 -7.77
C ARG A 152 -6.78 16.04 -7.35
N ALA A 153 -6.24 16.66 -6.32
CA ALA A 153 -4.99 16.25 -5.69
C ALA A 153 -5.13 16.15 -4.17
N THR A 154 -4.22 15.39 -3.57
CA THR A 154 -4.01 15.35 -2.13
C THR A 154 -2.58 15.75 -1.79
N SER A 155 -2.41 16.43 -0.67
CA SER A 155 -1.10 16.83 -0.15
C SER A 155 -1.16 16.88 1.38
N GLY A 156 -0.04 16.75 2.06
CA GLY A 156 -0.04 16.85 3.53
C GLY A 156 1.30 16.64 4.17
N LEU A 157 1.38 17.01 5.45
CA LEU A 157 2.59 16.93 6.27
C LEU A 157 2.50 15.78 7.28
N SER A 158 3.58 15.03 7.47
CA SER A 158 3.71 14.07 8.57
C SER A 158 2.59 13.02 8.54
N MET A 159 1.75 12.95 9.57
CA MET A 159 0.55 12.09 9.54
C MET A 159 -0.40 12.48 8.38
N GLY A 160 -0.48 13.77 8.06
CA GLY A 160 -1.22 14.23 6.88
C GLY A 160 -0.57 13.79 5.57
N GLY A 161 0.76 13.67 5.54
CA GLY A 161 1.50 13.10 4.41
C GLY A 161 1.15 11.63 4.17
N PHE A 162 1.10 10.84 5.25
CA PHE A 162 0.58 9.46 5.17
C PHE A 162 -0.85 9.44 4.63
N MET A 163 -1.75 10.28 5.20
CA MET A 163 -3.15 10.37 4.77
C MET A 163 -3.28 10.76 3.30
N SER A 164 -2.47 11.70 2.83
CA SER A 164 -2.47 12.12 1.43
C SER A 164 -2.24 10.93 0.50
N PHE A 165 -1.22 10.13 0.77
CA PHE A 165 -0.96 8.94 -0.01
C PHE A 165 -2.03 7.88 0.19
N TRP A 166 -2.46 7.63 1.43
CA TRP A 166 -3.49 6.64 1.69
C TRP A 166 -4.79 6.95 0.94
N MET A 167 -5.26 8.21 0.98
CA MET A 167 -6.48 8.60 0.26
C MET A 167 -6.32 8.45 -1.26
N ALA A 168 -5.18 8.81 -1.82
CA ALA A 168 -4.93 8.64 -3.25
C ALA A 168 -4.86 7.16 -3.65
N GLY A 169 -4.24 6.30 -2.83
CA GLY A 169 -4.20 4.87 -3.06
C GLY A 169 -5.56 4.17 -2.84
N LYS A 170 -6.36 4.67 -1.89
CA LYS A 170 -7.71 4.14 -1.65
C LYS A 170 -8.72 4.58 -2.73
N TYR A 171 -8.59 5.80 -3.21
CA TYR A 171 -9.50 6.40 -4.19
C TYR A 171 -8.78 6.88 -5.46
N PRO A 172 -8.00 6.04 -6.16
CA PRO A 172 -7.30 6.45 -7.37
C PRO A 172 -8.27 6.85 -8.50
N HIS A 173 -9.54 6.49 -8.37
CA HIS A 173 -10.62 6.91 -9.27
C HIS A 173 -11.18 8.30 -8.95
N LEU A 174 -10.76 8.92 -7.85
CA LEU A 174 -11.11 10.30 -7.46
C LEU A 174 -9.91 11.25 -7.50
N ILE A 175 -8.68 10.74 -7.40
CA ILE A 175 -7.46 11.52 -7.21
C ILE A 175 -6.48 11.22 -8.35
N SER A 176 -5.93 12.26 -8.98
CA SER A 176 -4.95 12.14 -10.07
C SER A 176 -3.51 12.33 -9.62
N SER A 177 -3.29 13.08 -8.55
CA SER A 177 -1.94 13.31 -8.00
C SER A 177 -1.94 13.41 -6.48
N ALA A 178 -0.86 12.95 -5.87
CA ALA A 178 -0.67 13.00 -4.43
C ALA A 178 0.76 13.40 -4.07
N SER A 179 0.91 14.20 -3.02
CA SER A 179 2.21 14.52 -2.48
C SER A 179 2.25 14.28 -0.97
N ASN A 180 3.41 13.85 -0.50
CA ASN A 180 3.67 13.53 0.90
C ASN A 180 4.90 14.29 1.36
N PHE A 181 4.71 15.20 2.31
CA PHE A 181 5.79 15.88 3.01
C PHE A 181 6.15 15.09 4.27
N MET A 182 7.27 14.42 4.23
CA MET A 182 7.87 13.78 5.41
C MET A 182 6.88 12.94 6.23
N GLY A 183 5.90 12.30 5.58
CA GLY A 183 4.92 11.44 6.23
C GLY A 183 5.46 10.05 6.45
N SER A 184 5.05 9.40 7.53
CA SER A 184 5.36 7.99 7.75
C SER A 184 4.92 7.14 6.56
N SER A 185 5.67 6.10 6.25
CA SER A 185 5.26 5.15 5.21
C SER A 185 4.27 4.10 5.72
N GLU A 186 4.06 4.00 7.02
CA GLU A 186 3.22 2.95 7.62
C GLU A 186 2.44 3.45 8.84
N PHE A 187 1.20 2.95 8.96
CA PHE A 187 0.36 3.07 10.16
C PHE A 187 -0.61 1.89 10.24
N SER A 188 -1.12 1.63 11.45
CA SER A 188 -2.31 0.80 11.60
C SER A 188 -3.54 1.58 11.13
N VAL A 189 -4.33 1.00 10.25
CA VAL A 189 -5.52 1.61 9.66
C VAL A 189 -6.69 0.63 9.64
N GLY A 190 -7.88 1.16 9.60
CA GLY A 190 -9.11 0.38 9.55
C GLY A 190 -9.96 0.54 10.81
N PRO A 191 -11.20 0.03 10.79
CA PRO A 191 -12.07 0.03 11.96
C PRO A 191 -11.50 -0.87 13.05
N ARG A 192 -11.84 -0.60 14.31
CA ARG A 192 -11.43 -1.43 15.45
C ARG A 192 -11.83 -2.89 15.25
N GLY A 193 -10.88 -3.80 15.45
CA GLY A 193 -11.05 -5.23 15.19
C GLY A 193 -10.92 -5.64 13.71
N PHE A 194 -10.69 -4.67 12.83
CA PHE A 194 -10.39 -4.87 11.40
C PHE A 194 -9.13 -4.15 10.97
N ASP A 195 -8.46 -3.51 11.90
CA ASP A 195 -7.25 -2.76 11.64
C ASP A 195 -6.12 -3.65 11.14
N VAL A 196 -5.39 -3.12 10.17
CA VAL A 196 -4.23 -3.76 9.56
C VAL A 196 -3.06 -2.81 9.57
N GLU A 197 -1.86 -3.34 9.56
CA GLU A 197 -0.68 -2.56 9.25
C GLU A 197 -0.70 -2.22 7.75
N TYR A 198 -0.85 -0.94 7.45
CA TYR A 198 -0.83 -0.42 6.09
C TYR A 198 0.54 0.19 5.81
N ARG A 199 1.21 -0.29 4.78
CA ARG A 199 2.50 0.21 4.32
C ARG A 199 2.39 0.67 2.88
N HIS A 200 2.72 1.92 2.63
CA HIS A 200 2.64 2.48 1.27
C HIS A 200 3.51 1.70 0.28
N GLU A 201 4.69 1.25 0.69
CA GLU A 201 5.59 0.49 -0.16
C GLU A 201 4.99 -0.84 -0.65
N GLU A 202 4.12 -1.46 0.14
CA GLU A 202 3.42 -2.71 -0.21
C GLU A 202 2.16 -2.42 -1.06
N MET A 203 1.64 -1.19 -0.99
CA MET A 203 0.43 -0.75 -1.69
C MET A 203 0.71 -0.01 -3.00
N HIS A 204 1.93 -0.10 -3.55
CA HIS A 204 2.33 0.65 -4.74
C HIS A 204 1.40 0.43 -5.94
N ARG A 205 0.76 -0.74 -6.05
CA ARG A 205 -0.19 -1.07 -7.12
C ARG A 205 -1.49 -0.26 -7.06
N ASN A 206 -1.85 0.28 -5.90
CA ASN A 206 -3.05 1.09 -5.74
C ASN A 206 -2.97 2.44 -6.47
N TYR A 207 -1.77 2.85 -6.86
CA TYR A 207 -1.54 4.17 -7.45
C TYR A 207 -1.43 4.14 -8.98
N ASP A 208 -1.91 3.08 -9.64
CA ASP A 208 -1.97 3.05 -11.09
C ASP A 208 -2.80 4.24 -11.61
N GLY A 209 -2.20 5.03 -12.51
CA GLY A 209 -2.80 6.26 -13.02
C GLY A 209 -2.70 7.48 -12.07
N VAL A 210 -2.02 7.39 -10.93
CA VAL A 210 -1.80 8.52 -10.01
C VAL A 210 -0.34 8.98 -10.06
N ARG A 211 -0.10 10.28 -10.22
CA ARG A 211 1.24 10.87 -10.04
C ARG A 211 1.51 11.03 -8.54
N THR A 212 2.71 10.67 -8.11
CA THR A 212 3.08 10.73 -6.70
C THR A 212 4.40 11.45 -6.49
N ARG A 213 4.46 12.31 -5.46
CA ARG A 213 5.67 13.04 -5.06
C ARG A 213 5.93 12.87 -3.57
N LEU A 214 7.14 12.45 -3.21
CA LEU A 214 7.61 12.39 -1.83
C LEU A 214 8.68 13.47 -1.60
N VAL A 215 8.44 14.31 -0.60
CA VAL A 215 9.41 15.30 -0.12
C VAL A 215 10.02 14.80 1.18
N THR A 216 11.34 14.81 1.27
CA THR A 216 12.08 14.34 2.43
C THR A 216 13.06 15.39 2.93
N GLY A 217 13.43 15.31 4.21
CA GLY A 217 14.44 16.14 4.82
C GLY A 217 15.68 15.35 5.22
N THR A 218 16.87 15.90 5.00
CA THR A 218 18.14 15.23 5.39
C THR A 218 18.26 15.06 6.90
N ARG A 219 17.60 15.93 7.69
CA ARG A 219 17.58 15.92 9.16
C ARG A 219 16.23 15.46 9.73
N ASP A 220 15.32 14.96 8.90
CA ASP A 220 14.03 14.46 9.36
C ASP A 220 14.21 13.19 10.21
N PHE A 221 13.58 13.16 11.39
CA PHE A 221 13.69 12.07 12.35
C PHE A 221 13.04 10.76 11.86
N ILE A 222 12.15 10.82 10.86
CA ILE A 222 11.55 9.64 10.22
C ILE A 222 12.07 9.36 8.81
N ARG A 223 13.21 9.95 8.43
CA ARG A 223 13.82 9.83 7.10
C ARG A 223 14.02 8.38 6.65
N PHE A 224 14.28 7.46 7.57
CA PHE A 224 14.49 6.04 7.27
C PHE A 224 13.26 5.37 6.63
N TYR A 225 12.04 5.77 7.01
CA TYR A 225 10.83 5.30 6.35
C TYR A 225 10.78 5.75 4.88
N HIS A 226 11.18 6.98 4.62
CA HIS A 226 11.20 7.54 3.27
C HIS A 226 12.19 6.80 2.38
N GLN A 227 13.39 6.55 2.88
CA GLN A 227 14.43 5.84 2.13
C GLN A 227 13.99 4.44 1.71
N ARG A 228 13.30 3.72 2.59
CA ARG A 228 12.75 2.41 2.29
C ARG A 228 11.65 2.49 1.22
N MET A 229 10.71 3.38 1.36
CA MET A 229 9.65 3.57 0.37
C MET A 229 10.23 3.96 -1.00
N ILE A 230 11.23 4.86 -1.03
CA ILE A 230 11.95 5.25 -2.25
C ILE A 230 12.63 4.04 -2.89
N GLY A 231 13.26 3.18 -2.09
CA GLY A 231 13.93 1.95 -2.54
C GLY A 231 13.00 0.99 -3.31
N ILE A 232 11.70 1.05 -3.04
CA ILE A 232 10.69 0.23 -3.72
C ILE A 232 10.00 1.03 -4.84
N TRP A 233 9.51 2.22 -4.55
CA TRP A 233 8.66 2.96 -5.47
C TRP A 233 9.38 3.44 -6.72
N LYS A 234 10.67 3.78 -6.64
CA LYS A 234 11.46 4.14 -7.83
C LYS A 234 11.54 3.02 -8.88
N TYR A 235 11.32 1.77 -8.49
CA TYR A 235 11.33 0.62 -9.40
C TYR A 235 9.93 0.14 -9.80
N THR A 236 8.91 0.46 -9.02
CA THR A 236 7.56 -0.04 -9.25
C THR A 236 6.62 1.02 -9.83
N ARG A 237 6.96 2.31 -9.65
CA ARG A 237 6.06 3.41 -9.98
C ARG A 237 6.68 4.34 -11.03
N PRO A 238 6.19 4.32 -12.29
CA PRO A 238 6.76 5.13 -13.37
C PRO A 238 6.54 6.64 -13.19
N PHE A 239 5.52 7.05 -12.40
CA PHE A 239 5.15 8.46 -12.16
C PHE A 239 5.37 8.86 -10.70
N PHE A 240 6.42 8.32 -10.11
CA PHE A 240 6.90 8.69 -8.78
C PHE A 240 8.11 9.59 -8.88
N GLU A 241 8.04 10.74 -8.24
CA GLU A 241 9.19 11.62 -8.05
C GLU A 241 9.48 11.83 -6.57
N THR A 242 10.73 12.06 -6.25
CA THR A 242 11.18 12.34 -4.89
C THR A 242 12.13 13.52 -4.89
N GLN A 243 12.03 14.34 -3.84
CA GLN A 243 12.93 15.46 -3.61
C GLN A 243 13.39 15.48 -2.17
N GLU A 244 14.69 15.50 -1.96
CA GLU A 244 15.29 15.66 -0.64
C GLU A 244 15.84 17.08 -0.48
N TYR A 245 15.53 17.72 0.65
CA TYR A 245 16.01 19.04 1.01
C TYR A 245 16.87 18.98 2.28
N ASP A 246 17.77 19.94 2.46
CA ASP A 246 18.47 20.12 3.73
C ASP A 246 17.53 20.79 4.75
N ALA A 247 16.65 20.00 5.32
CA ALA A 247 15.57 20.44 6.19
C ALA A 247 15.31 19.45 7.32
N ASP A 248 14.76 19.97 8.40
CA ASP A 248 14.14 19.21 9.48
C ASP A 248 12.71 18.78 9.06
N HIS A 249 11.98 18.12 9.97
CA HIS A 249 10.61 17.69 9.76
C HIS A 249 9.67 18.87 9.46
N GLY A 250 9.16 18.98 8.23
CA GLY A 250 8.34 20.11 7.80
C GLY A 250 7.97 20.06 6.32
N THR A 251 7.66 21.23 5.76
CA THR A 251 7.20 21.39 4.37
C THR A 251 8.14 22.29 3.55
N PRO A 252 9.42 21.92 3.40
CA PRO A 252 10.35 22.74 2.64
C PRO A 252 9.89 22.86 1.18
N HIS A 253 10.00 24.07 0.64
CA HIS A 253 9.68 24.36 -0.77
C HIS A 253 8.27 23.88 -1.19
N MET A 254 7.25 24.19 -0.37
CA MET A 254 5.86 23.77 -0.60
C MET A 254 5.36 24.19 -1.98
N SER A 255 5.73 25.38 -2.46
CA SER A 255 5.32 25.87 -3.78
C SER A 255 5.76 24.94 -4.91
N ASP A 256 6.98 24.37 -4.86
CA ASP A 256 7.47 23.43 -5.88
C ASP A 256 6.60 22.17 -5.94
N THR A 257 6.07 21.76 -4.78
CA THR A 257 5.16 20.61 -4.69
C THR A 257 3.76 20.96 -5.19
N PHE A 258 3.29 22.17 -4.95
CA PHE A 258 2.03 22.59 -5.54
C PHE A 258 2.14 22.79 -7.05
N ASP A 259 3.28 23.25 -7.57
CA ASP A 259 3.58 23.26 -9.01
C ASP A 259 3.60 21.85 -9.62
N PHE A 260 4.04 20.85 -8.87
CA PHE A 260 3.89 19.45 -9.29
C PHE A 260 2.41 19.09 -9.51
N HIS A 261 1.49 19.50 -8.61
CA HIS A 261 0.07 19.26 -8.79
C HIS A 261 -0.48 20.04 -9.99
N MET A 262 -0.06 21.29 -10.19
CA MET A 262 -0.48 22.10 -11.35
C MET A 262 -0.05 21.44 -12.67
N ARG A 263 1.18 20.89 -12.74
CA ARG A 263 1.63 20.09 -13.89
C ARG A 263 0.79 18.83 -14.09
N ALA A 264 0.45 18.15 -12.99
CA ALA A 264 -0.38 16.95 -13.04
C ALA A 264 -1.80 17.25 -13.55
N PHE A 265 -2.38 18.41 -13.22
CA PHE A 265 -3.65 18.87 -13.74
C PHE A 265 -3.59 19.26 -15.22
N ALA A 266 -2.48 19.85 -15.65
CA ALA A 266 -2.27 20.21 -17.06
C ALA A 266 -2.03 18.98 -17.96
N GLU A 267 -1.44 17.94 -17.41
CA GLU A 267 -1.09 16.70 -18.11
C GLU A 267 -1.60 15.47 -17.34
N PRO A 268 -2.92 15.28 -17.24
CA PRO A 268 -3.48 14.22 -16.42
C PRO A 268 -3.17 12.84 -17.00
N LEU A 269 -2.90 11.87 -16.11
CA LEU A 269 -2.80 10.48 -16.50
C LEU A 269 -4.20 9.92 -16.78
N PRO A 270 -4.37 9.18 -17.89
CA PRO A 270 -5.65 8.57 -18.20
C PRO A 270 -6.00 7.49 -17.17
N ARG A 271 -7.28 7.13 -17.11
CA ARG A 271 -7.70 5.93 -16.40
C ARG A 271 -6.93 4.73 -16.91
N PRO A 272 -6.28 3.92 -16.05
CA PRO A 272 -5.55 2.74 -16.49
C PRO A 272 -6.50 1.70 -17.08
N ALA A 273 -6.10 1.11 -18.22
CA ALA A 273 -6.85 0.02 -18.86
C ALA A 273 -6.78 -1.30 -18.06
N VAL A 274 -5.68 -1.49 -17.35
CA VAL A 274 -5.46 -2.57 -16.39
C VAL A 274 -5.02 -1.91 -15.09
N TRP A 275 -5.64 -2.30 -13.98
CA TRP A 275 -5.36 -1.74 -12.66
C TRP A 275 -5.38 -2.83 -11.59
N SER A 276 -4.77 -2.53 -10.45
CA SER A 276 -4.83 -3.35 -9.25
C SER A 276 -5.27 -2.49 -8.07
N HIS A 277 -5.90 -3.12 -7.08
CA HIS A 277 -6.30 -2.44 -5.86
C HIS A 277 -6.29 -3.39 -4.66
N ILE A 278 -5.81 -2.87 -3.54
CA ILE A 278 -5.72 -3.57 -2.27
C ILE A 278 -6.40 -2.70 -1.22
N ASP A 279 -7.39 -3.25 -0.52
CA ASP A 279 -8.14 -2.48 0.48
C ASP A 279 -8.21 -3.21 1.84
N ALA A 280 -8.00 -2.43 2.90
CA ALA A 280 -8.15 -2.87 4.28
C ALA A 280 -9.61 -2.99 4.72
N TYR A 281 -10.51 -2.29 4.05
CA TYR A 281 -11.94 -2.31 4.37
C TYR A 281 -12.62 -3.50 3.69
N PRO A 282 -13.58 -4.15 4.35
CA PRO A 282 -14.31 -5.28 3.77
C PRO A 282 -15.19 -4.88 2.58
N ASN A 283 -15.63 -3.63 2.54
CA ASN A 283 -16.51 -3.10 1.49
C ASN A 283 -15.89 -1.84 0.88
N PHE A 284 -15.76 -1.79 -0.43
CA PHE A 284 -15.18 -0.63 -1.12
C PHE A 284 -15.60 -0.54 -2.59
N PRO A 285 -15.78 0.67 -3.13
CA PRO A 285 -15.88 0.92 -4.55
C PRO A 285 -14.49 1.22 -5.14
N ILE A 286 -14.26 0.81 -6.37
CA ILE A 286 -13.02 1.12 -7.11
C ILE A 286 -13.23 1.08 -8.63
N TRP A 287 -12.94 2.18 -9.33
CA TRP A 287 -13.05 2.29 -10.79
C TRP A 287 -14.40 1.85 -11.37
N GLY A 288 -15.50 2.04 -10.62
CA GLY A 288 -16.84 1.59 -10.98
C GLY A 288 -17.13 0.13 -10.66
N TRP A 289 -16.18 -0.59 -10.07
CA TRP A 289 -16.40 -1.90 -9.45
C TRP A 289 -16.85 -1.72 -8.01
N GLU A 290 -17.54 -2.72 -7.50
CA GLU A 290 -17.97 -2.78 -6.10
C GLU A 290 -17.52 -4.10 -5.50
N VAL A 291 -16.91 -4.06 -4.34
CA VAL A 291 -16.49 -5.24 -3.57
C VAL A 291 -17.16 -5.20 -2.22
N ALA A 292 -17.73 -6.31 -1.83
CA ALA A 292 -18.29 -6.53 -0.50
C ALA A 292 -17.79 -7.86 0.07
N SER A 293 -17.67 -7.94 1.39
CA SER A 293 -17.16 -9.10 2.09
C SER A 293 -17.86 -9.30 3.43
N ASP A 294 -18.03 -10.55 3.84
CA ASP A 294 -18.45 -10.89 5.20
C ASP A 294 -17.30 -10.98 6.20
N ARG A 295 -16.13 -10.50 5.83
CA ARG A 295 -14.92 -10.52 6.66
C ARG A 295 -15.15 -9.80 7.99
N LYS A 296 -14.86 -10.51 9.09
CA LYS A 296 -14.99 -10.02 10.48
C LYS A 296 -13.64 -10.04 11.22
N GLN A 297 -12.55 -10.05 10.49
CA GLN A 297 -11.19 -10.08 11.03
C GLN A 297 -10.29 -9.17 10.18
N PRO A 298 -9.14 -8.73 10.73
CA PRO A 298 -8.16 -7.97 9.97
C PRO A 298 -7.77 -8.68 8.68
N GLY A 299 -7.47 -7.93 7.66
CA GLY A 299 -7.01 -8.46 6.38
C GLY A 299 -7.12 -7.46 5.25
N LEU A 300 -6.58 -7.84 4.13
CA LEU A 300 -6.49 -7.06 2.91
C LEU A 300 -7.17 -7.83 1.77
N THR A 301 -8.15 -7.20 1.13
CA THR A 301 -8.80 -7.74 -0.07
C THR A 301 -8.07 -7.21 -1.29
N MET A 302 -7.67 -8.12 -2.18
CA MET A 302 -6.87 -7.81 -3.36
C MET A 302 -7.67 -8.11 -4.62
N LEU A 303 -7.76 -7.11 -5.50
CA LEU A 303 -8.13 -7.27 -6.91
C LEU A 303 -6.94 -6.85 -7.75
N GLU A 304 -6.39 -7.75 -8.55
CA GLU A 304 -5.17 -7.49 -9.30
C GLU A 304 -5.35 -7.75 -10.79
N SER A 305 -4.63 -6.98 -11.61
CA SER A 305 -4.69 -7.09 -13.08
C SER A 305 -6.12 -7.03 -13.61
N VAL A 306 -6.93 -6.16 -13.03
CA VAL A 306 -8.35 -6.00 -13.37
C VAL A 306 -8.49 -5.30 -14.72
N SER A 307 -9.25 -5.90 -15.60
CA SER A 307 -9.60 -5.39 -16.93
C SER A 307 -10.97 -5.93 -17.39
N SER A 308 -11.40 -5.57 -18.59
CA SER A 308 -12.59 -6.19 -19.19
C SER A 308 -12.40 -7.68 -19.50
N ALA A 309 -11.17 -8.19 -19.55
CA ALA A 309 -10.86 -9.60 -19.78
C ALA A 309 -10.80 -10.44 -18.49
N GLY A 310 -10.92 -9.81 -17.31
CA GLY A 310 -10.93 -10.51 -16.03
C GLY A 310 -10.05 -9.89 -14.96
N PHE A 311 -9.77 -10.67 -13.91
CA PHE A 311 -9.02 -10.21 -12.75
C PHE A 311 -8.40 -11.39 -11.98
N HIS A 312 -7.49 -11.08 -11.07
CA HIS A 312 -7.04 -11.94 -9.99
C HIS A 312 -7.68 -11.48 -8.68
N SER A 313 -8.02 -12.39 -7.77
CA SER A 313 -8.64 -12.07 -6.48
C SER A 313 -8.07 -12.91 -5.37
N SER A 314 -7.79 -12.29 -4.21
CA SER A 314 -7.43 -12.97 -2.97
C SER A 314 -7.76 -12.11 -1.74
N VAL A 315 -7.80 -12.75 -0.56
CA VAL A 315 -7.83 -12.05 0.73
C VAL A 315 -6.70 -12.59 1.60
N ARG A 316 -5.86 -11.70 2.10
CA ARG A 316 -4.72 -12.05 2.96
C ARG A 316 -4.78 -11.32 4.28
N GLU A 317 -4.24 -11.92 5.33
CA GLU A 317 -4.13 -11.25 6.63
C GLU A 317 -3.27 -9.98 6.54
N TRP A 318 -2.19 -10.03 5.77
CA TRP A 318 -1.25 -8.93 5.52
C TRP A 318 -0.38 -9.21 4.29
N LEU A 319 0.41 -8.24 3.85
CA LEU A 319 1.24 -8.32 2.64
C LEU A 319 2.72 -8.42 2.97
N PRO A 320 3.54 -9.00 2.08
CA PRO A 320 3.13 -9.76 0.88
C PRO A 320 2.77 -11.22 1.17
N SER A 321 3.22 -11.78 2.30
CA SER A 321 3.26 -13.21 2.58
C SER A 321 2.23 -13.68 3.62
N GLY A 322 1.28 -12.82 3.98
CA GLY A 322 0.24 -13.16 4.95
C GLY A 322 -0.63 -14.33 4.49
N ARG A 323 -1.16 -15.05 5.47
CA ARG A 323 -2.04 -16.19 5.24
C ARG A 323 -3.27 -15.78 4.44
N LEU A 324 -3.69 -16.62 3.49
CA LEU A 324 -4.97 -16.50 2.82
C LEU A 324 -6.13 -16.72 3.80
N LEU A 325 -7.25 -16.05 3.57
CA LEU A 325 -8.47 -16.13 4.37
C LEU A 325 -9.62 -16.83 3.60
N PRO A 326 -9.52 -18.14 3.30
CA PRO A 326 -10.47 -18.84 2.42
C PRO A 326 -11.88 -18.97 3.01
N ASN A 327 -12.06 -18.70 4.30
CA ASN A 327 -13.38 -18.73 4.96
C ASN A 327 -14.17 -17.43 4.78
N VAL A 328 -13.56 -16.40 4.22
CA VAL A 328 -14.22 -15.13 3.90
C VAL A 328 -14.98 -15.27 2.59
N LYS A 329 -16.19 -14.72 2.49
CA LYS A 329 -16.92 -14.60 1.24
C LYS A 329 -16.71 -13.22 0.63
N LEU A 330 -16.56 -13.20 -0.68
CA LEU A 330 -16.46 -11.99 -1.49
C LEU A 330 -17.61 -11.94 -2.49
N TRP A 331 -18.25 -10.78 -2.58
CA TRP A 331 -19.17 -10.40 -3.64
C TRP A 331 -18.56 -9.27 -4.45
N ILE A 332 -18.31 -9.52 -5.73
CA ILE A 332 -17.63 -8.58 -6.61
C ILE A 332 -18.60 -8.26 -7.76
N ALA A 333 -18.96 -6.98 -7.91
CA ALA A 333 -19.67 -6.49 -9.07
C ALA A 333 -18.69 -5.73 -9.97
N SER A 334 -18.58 -6.13 -11.23
CA SER A 334 -17.72 -5.44 -12.19
C SER A 334 -18.25 -4.05 -12.53
N GLY A 335 -17.41 -3.21 -13.15
CA GLY A 335 -17.88 -2.01 -13.84
C GLY A 335 -18.82 -2.35 -15.01
N GLY A 336 -19.60 -1.38 -15.48
CA GLY A 336 -20.54 -1.51 -16.60
C GLY A 336 -19.85 -1.58 -17.96
N ALA A 337 -18.95 -2.54 -18.14
CA ALA A 337 -18.14 -2.70 -19.34
C ALA A 337 -18.69 -3.73 -20.35
N TYR A 338 -19.70 -4.48 -19.98
CA TYR A 338 -20.23 -5.57 -20.79
C TYR A 338 -21.56 -5.17 -21.43
N PRO A 339 -21.89 -5.74 -22.60
CA PRO A 339 -23.18 -5.45 -23.24
C PRO A 339 -24.34 -5.80 -22.29
N PRO A 340 -25.24 -4.86 -21.97
CA PRO A 340 -26.35 -5.08 -21.04
C PRO A 340 -27.20 -6.27 -21.46
N ASN A 341 -27.59 -7.07 -20.47
CA ASN A 341 -28.44 -8.24 -20.66
C ASN A 341 -27.89 -9.33 -21.60
N LYS A 342 -26.59 -9.28 -21.95
CA LYS A 342 -25.93 -10.30 -22.76
C LYS A 342 -25.10 -11.24 -21.88
N SER A 343 -25.03 -12.49 -22.29
CA SER A 343 -24.21 -13.50 -21.61
C SER A 343 -22.75 -13.40 -22.02
N GLN A 344 -21.85 -13.54 -21.03
CA GLN A 344 -20.41 -13.61 -21.18
C GLN A 344 -19.92 -15.00 -20.76
N LEU A 345 -18.93 -15.54 -21.45
CA LEU A 345 -18.22 -16.73 -20.99
C LEU A 345 -17.28 -16.35 -19.85
N VAL A 346 -17.41 -17.01 -18.73
CA VAL A 346 -16.59 -16.78 -17.53
C VAL A 346 -15.89 -18.07 -17.15
N THR A 347 -14.58 -18.00 -16.97
CA THR A 347 -13.74 -19.08 -16.44
C THR A 347 -13.21 -18.65 -15.07
N VAL A 348 -13.42 -19.46 -14.05
CA VAL A 348 -12.91 -19.25 -12.70
C VAL A 348 -11.95 -20.38 -12.36
N ILE A 349 -10.70 -20.05 -12.05
CA ILE A 349 -9.65 -21.00 -11.69
C ILE A 349 -9.26 -20.76 -10.24
N ARG A 350 -9.42 -21.76 -9.39
CA ARG A 350 -8.92 -21.71 -8.01
C ARG A 350 -7.47 -22.17 -8.00
N LEU A 351 -6.54 -21.29 -7.64
CA LEU A 351 -5.11 -21.53 -7.84
C LEU A 351 -4.53 -22.62 -6.93
N ARG A 352 -5.06 -22.76 -5.71
CA ARG A 352 -4.56 -23.75 -4.72
C ARG A 352 -4.61 -25.22 -5.21
N ASP A 353 -5.57 -25.56 -6.06
CA ASP A 353 -5.78 -26.93 -6.53
C ASP A 353 -6.04 -27.02 -8.05
N GLY A 354 -5.98 -25.89 -8.75
CA GLY A 354 -6.22 -25.84 -10.20
C GLY A 354 -7.66 -26.13 -10.62
N LYS A 355 -8.62 -26.11 -9.70
CA LYS A 355 -10.02 -26.41 -10.02
C LYS A 355 -10.63 -25.33 -10.89
N VAL A 356 -11.17 -25.74 -12.04
CA VAL A 356 -11.76 -24.85 -13.05
C VAL A 356 -13.27 -24.96 -13.05
N ARG A 357 -13.95 -23.83 -13.04
CA ARG A 357 -15.40 -23.70 -13.29
C ARG A 357 -15.62 -22.77 -14.48
N ARG A 358 -16.43 -23.20 -15.45
CA ARG A 358 -16.85 -22.37 -16.58
C ARG A 358 -18.35 -22.21 -16.59
N VAL A 359 -18.79 -20.97 -16.77
CA VAL A 359 -20.19 -20.61 -16.76
C VAL A 359 -20.49 -19.58 -17.84
N SER A 360 -21.72 -19.56 -18.34
CA SER A 360 -22.25 -18.44 -19.11
C SER A 360 -23.00 -17.53 -18.12
N GLN A 361 -22.49 -16.31 -17.93
CA GLN A 361 -23.04 -15.36 -16.97
C GLN A 361 -23.64 -14.15 -17.68
N ARG A 362 -24.88 -13.81 -17.35
CA ARG A 362 -25.58 -12.66 -17.95
C ARG A 362 -25.20 -11.38 -17.21
N ALA A 363 -24.81 -10.35 -17.96
CA ALA A 363 -24.66 -9.01 -17.42
C ALA A 363 -26.03 -8.41 -17.05
N ASP A 364 -26.07 -7.57 -16.01
CA ASP A 364 -27.27 -6.85 -15.61
C ASP A 364 -27.63 -5.69 -16.60
N ALA A 365 -28.63 -4.90 -16.25
CA ALA A 365 -29.09 -3.78 -17.09
C ALA A 365 -28.02 -2.67 -17.23
N GLU A 366 -27.12 -2.56 -16.24
CA GLU A 366 -25.99 -1.63 -16.20
C GLU A 366 -24.74 -2.19 -16.87
N GLY A 367 -24.79 -3.43 -17.41
CA GLY A 367 -23.65 -4.10 -18.04
C GLY A 367 -22.63 -4.64 -17.04
N ARG A 368 -23.04 -4.97 -15.82
CA ARG A 368 -22.18 -5.51 -14.76
C ARG A 368 -22.30 -7.03 -14.67
N LEU A 369 -21.19 -7.69 -14.37
CA LEU A 369 -21.15 -9.09 -13.98
C LEU A 369 -20.95 -9.19 -12.48
N ARG A 370 -21.58 -10.19 -11.83
CA ARG A 370 -21.52 -10.38 -10.39
C ARG A 370 -20.86 -11.72 -10.07
N PHE A 371 -19.86 -11.71 -9.20
CA PHE A 371 -19.10 -12.88 -8.81
C PHE A 371 -19.26 -13.12 -7.31
N GLU A 372 -19.36 -14.39 -6.94
CA GLU A 372 -19.25 -14.86 -5.57
C GLU A 372 -18.04 -15.81 -5.49
N LEU A 373 -17.05 -15.44 -4.68
CA LEU A 373 -15.82 -16.17 -4.46
C LEU A 373 -15.58 -16.32 -2.95
N ASP A 374 -14.67 -17.18 -2.56
CA ASP A 374 -14.10 -17.14 -1.21
C ASP A 374 -12.82 -16.30 -1.20
N GLY A 375 -12.24 -16.06 -0.02
CA GLY A 375 -11.00 -15.31 0.13
C GLY A 375 -9.74 -16.09 -0.21
N GLY A 376 -9.87 -17.23 -0.88
CA GLY A 376 -8.78 -17.94 -1.52
C GLY A 376 -8.22 -17.18 -2.72
N GLU A 377 -7.34 -17.83 -3.46
CA GLU A 377 -6.65 -17.22 -4.60
C GLU A 377 -7.27 -17.71 -5.91
N TYR A 378 -7.72 -16.76 -6.74
CA TYR A 378 -8.46 -17.04 -7.97
C TYR A 378 -7.99 -16.24 -9.16
N GLU A 379 -7.95 -16.88 -10.34
CA GLU A 379 -7.93 -16.22 -11.63
C GLU A 379 -9.33 -16.28 -12.25
N VAL A 380 -9.86 -15.13 -12.62
CA VAL A 380 -11.15 -15.02 -13.31
C VAL A 380 -10.93 -14.46 -14.70
N GLY A 381 -11.28 -15.21 -15.72
CA GLY A 381 -11.24 -14.80 -17.13
C GLY A 381 -12.65 -14.56 -17.68
N ILE A 382 -12.81 -13.53 -18.50
CA ILE A 382 -14.09 -13.10 -19.08
C ILE A 382 -13.91 -12.91 -20.58
N GLY A 383 -14.54 -13.75 -21.36
CA GLY A 383 -14.51 -13.66 -22.81
C GLY A 383 -14.27 -15.00 -23.51
N PRO A 384 -14.51 -15.06 -24.83
CA PRO A 384 -14.44 -16.31 -25.61
C PRO A 384 -13.02 -16.71 -26.03
N GLY A 385 -12.07 -15.76 -26.06
CA GLY A 385 -10.69 -16.01 -26.52
C GLY A 385 -9.79 -16.60 -25.43
N PRO A 386 -8.50 -16.89 -25.78
CA PRO A 386 -7.50 -17.22 -24.78
C PRO A 386 -7.14 -15.98 -23.97
N ILE A 387 -6.96 -16.13 -22.65
CA ILE A 387 -6.57 -15.08 -21.72
C ILE A 387 -5.48 -15.64 -20.82
N LEU A 388 -4.25 -15.20 -21.01
CA LEU A 388 -3.13 -15.66 -20.21
C LEU A 388 -2.96 -14.82 -18.94
N ALA A 389 -2.59 -15.47 -17.84
CA ALA A 389 -2.33 -14.86 -16.54
C ALA A 389 -1.15 -15.54 -15.85
N LEU A 390 -0.43 -14.81 -14.99
CA LEU A 390 0.59 -15.36 -14.11
C LEU A 390 -0.04 -15.63 -12.73
N GLY A 391 -0.47 -16.86 -12.52
CA GLY A 391 -1.23 -17.22 -11.32
C GLY A 391 -0.41 -17.33 -10.05
N SER A 392 0.86 -17.67 -10.15
CA SER A 392 1.75 -17.83 -8.98
C SER A 392 3.20 -17.88 -9.42
N PHE A 393 4.08 -17.54 -8.49
CA PHE A 393 5.51 -17.75 -8.65
C PHE A 393 6.13 -18.28 -7.34
N GLU A 394 7.29 -18.93 -7.49
CA GLU A 394 8.08 -19.46 -6.38
C GLU A 394 9.55 -19.16 -6.65
N VAL A 395 10.21 -18.55 -5.69
CA VAL A 395 11.67 -18.39 -5.72
C VAL A 395 12.32 -19.71 -5.31
N LEU A 396 13.17 -20.23 -6.17
CA LEU A 396 13.86 -21.50 -5.93
C LEU A 396 15.24 -21.23 -5.32
N GLY A 397 15.53 -21.90 -4.21
CA GLY A 397 16.79 -21.74 -3.48
C GLY A 397 16.76 -20.58 -2.50
N ALA A 398 17.93 -19.99 -2.21
CA ALA A 398 18.02 -18.85 -1.31
C ALA A 398 17.21 -17.68 -1.87
N PRO A 399 16.11 -17.29 -1.22
CA PRO A 399 15.25 -16.25 -1.72
C PRO A 399 15.97 -14.92 -1.59
N TRP A 400 15.79 -14.03 -2.53
CA TRP A 400 16.03 -12.59 -2.39
C TRP A 400 17.48 -12.12 -2.22
N ALA A 401 18.49 -12.96 -2.44
CA ALA A 401 19.87 -12.51 -2.39
C ALA A 401 20.18 -11.59 -3.59
N SER A 402 20.56 -10.36 -3.30
CA SER A 402 20.95 -9.37 -4.31
C SER A 402 22.47 -9.14 -4.36
N ASP A 403 23.24 -10.17 -4.07
CA ASP A 403 24.70 -10.13 -4.02
C ASP A 403 25.36 -10.51 -5.36
N GLY A 404 24.64 -10.38 -6.46
CA GLY A 404 25.07 -10.77 -7.80
C GLY A 404 24.93 -12.26 -8.09
N LYS A 405 24.41 -13.07 -7.17
CA LYS A 405 24.14 -14.49 -7.42
C LYS A 405 22.87 -14.68 -8.24
N PRO A 406 22.84 -15.73 -9.09
CA PRO A 406 21.64 -16.06 -9.84
C PRO A 406 20.46 -16.44 -8.93
N VAL A 407 19.32 -15.84 -9.19
CA VAL A 407 18.03 -16.20 -8.58
C VAL A 407 17.18 -16.92 -9.61
N SER A 408 16.64 -18.06 -9.24
CA SER A 408 15.72 -18.83 -10.09
C SER A 408 14.30 -18.66 -9.61
N LEU A 409 13.42 -18.28 -10.53
CA LEU A 409 12.00 -18.09 -10.28
C LEU A 409 11.21 -19.10 -11.12
N ARG A 410 10.38 -19.91 -10.47
CA ARG A 410 9.37 -20.74 -11.13
C ARG A 410 8.06 -19.96 -11.24
N VAL A 411 7.51 -19.87 -12.44
CA VAL A 411 6.28 -19.15 -12.72
C VAL A 411 5.29 -20.09 -13.41
N ARG A 412 4.03 -20.05 -12.98
CA ARG A 412 2.96 -20.79 -13.62
C ARG A 412 2.09 -19.86 -14.45
N VAL A 413 2.03 -20.12 -15.75
CA VAL A 413 1.20 -19.39 -16.72
C VAL A 413 -0.10 -20.15 -16.89
N TRP A 414 -1.21 -19.50 -16.61
CA TRP A 414 -2.56 -20.03 -16.78
C TRP A 414 -3.24 -19.46 -18.02
N ASN A 415 -4.08 -20.28 -18.68
CA ASN A 415 -5.06 -19.78 -19.63
C ASN A 415 -6.43 -19.74 -18.95
N LYS A 416 -6.83 -18.56 -18.48
CA LYS A 416 -8.16 -18.32 -17.89
C LYS A 416 -9.23 -17.97 -18.93
N GLY A 417 -8.91 -18.04 -20.21
CA GLY A 417 -9.85 -17.84 -21.30
C GLY A 417 -10.68 -19.09 -21.63
N ALA A 418 -11.60 -18.94 -22.58
CA ALA A 418 -12.50 -20.01 -23.00
C ALA A 418 -11.99 -20.80 -24.23
N ALA A 419 -11.00 -20.30 -24.95
CA ALA A 419 -10.34 -20.95 -26.08
C ALA A 419 -8.90 -21.34 -25.73
N PRO A 420 -8.30 -22.37 -26.38
CA PRO A 420 -6.89 -22.69 -26.21
C PRO A 420 -6.01 -21.54 -26.71
N SER A 421 -4.86 -21.31 -26.05
CA SER A 421 -3.85 -20.41 -26.57
C SER A 421 -3.10 -21.08 -27.72
N THR A 422 -2.49 -20.30 -28.61
CA THR A 422 -1.54 -20.83 -29.58
C THR A 422 -0.17 -21.04 -28.93
N ALA A 423 0.59 -22.02 -29.42
CA ALA A 423 2.00 -22.15 -29.07
C ALA A 423 2.74 -20.87 -29.49
N THR A 424 3.56 -20.33 -28.60
CA THR A 424 4.23 -19.04 -28.79
C THR A 424 5.54 -18.99 -27.99
N THR A 425 6.16 -17.84 -27.93
CA THR A 425 7.32 -17.57 -27.08
C THR A 425 6.93 -16.58 -26.00
N LEU A 426 7.19 -16.94 -24.75
CA LEU A 426 7.18 -15.99 -23.64
C LEU A 426 8.53 -15.29 -23.63
N HIS A 427 8.51 -13.97 -23.56
CA HIS A 427 9.69 -13.15 -23.45
C HIS A 427 9.68 -12.40 -22.11
N TRP A 428 10.79 -12.49 -21.37
CA TRP A 428 10.96 -11.77 -20.11
C TRP A 428 11.61 -10.42 -20.36
N GLU A 429 11.01 -9.38 -19.83
CA GLU A 429 11.50 -8.01 -19.84
C GLU A 429 11.64 -7.46 -18.43
N THR A 430 12.55 -6.50 -18.26
CA THR A 430 12.63 -5.67 -17.07
C THR A 430 12.93 -4.24 -17.47
N THR A 431 12.38 -3.28 -16.71
CA THR A 431 12.72 -1.86 -16.83
C THR A 431 13.90 -1.45 -15.98
N ASN A 432 14.46 -2.40 -15.23
CA ASN A 432 15.51 -2.17 -14.25
C ASN A 432 16.88 -2.49 -14.85
N SER A 433 17.69 -1.48 -15.09
CA SER A 433 19.02 -1.60 -15.73
C SER A 433 20.05 -2.41 -14.94
N ASP A 434 19.83 -2.59 -13.65
CA ASP A 434 20.68 -3.37 -12.74
C ASP A 434 20.25 -4.83 -12.56
N VAL A 435 19.22 -5.25 -13.30
CA VAL A 435 18.75 -6.64 -13.36
C VAL A 435 19.13 -7.27 -14.68
N ASP A 436 19.88 -8.36 -14.63
CA ASP A 436 20.26 -9.17 -15.79
C ASP A 436 19.39 -10.42 -15.89
N ILE A 437 18.77 -10.62 -17.04
CA ILE A 437 17.98 -11.81 -17.35
C ILE A 437 18.87 -12.78 -18.14
N GLY A 438 19.19 -13.93 -17.53
CA GLY A 438 20.11 -14.90 -18.13
C GLY A 438 19.59 -15.55 -19.41
N THR A 439 18.29 -15.82 -19.51
CA THR A 439 17.65 -16.33 -20.73
C THR A 439 16.26 -15.71 -20.87
N PRO A 440 16.15 -14.65 -21.67
CA PRO A 440 14.93 -13.84 -21.70
C PRO A 440 13.77 -14.54 -22.43
N SER A 441 14.02 -15.52 -23.28
CA SER A 441 12.97 -16.17 -24.06
C SER A 441 12.77 -17.63 -23.68
N ARG A 442 11.51 -18.05 -23.60
CA ARG A 442 11.11 -19.44 -23.33
C ARG A 442 9.97 -19.84 -24.27
N PRO A 443 10.00 -21.07 -24.82
CA PRO A 443 8.86 -21.59 -25.54
C PRO A 443 7.68 -21.77 -24.59
N LEU A 444 6.52 -21.37 -25.03
CA LEU A 444 5.25 -21.56 -24.34
C LEU A 444 4.38 -22.43 -25.26
N PRO A 445 4.08 -23.69 -24.90
CA PRO A 445 3.22 -24.55 -25.70
C PRO A 445 1.79 -24.03 -25.70
N GLU A 446 0.94 -24.63 -26.50
CA GLU A 446 -0.49 -24.42 -26.40
C GLU A 446 -0.98 -24.76 -24.98
N ILE A 447 -1.76 -23.82 -24.40
CA ILE A 447 -2.37 -24.01 -23.08
C ILE A 447 -3.88 -24.14 -23.28
N PRO A 448 -4.47 -25.29 -22.99
CA PRO A 448 -5.92 -25.47 -23.09
C PRO A 448 -6.65 -24.53 -22.12
N PRO A 449 -7.94 -24.22 -22.39
CA PRO A 449 -8.74 -23.41 -21.47
C PRO A 449 -8.73 -23.97 -20.06
N GLY A 450 -8.41 -23.13 -19.06
CA GLY A 450 -8.27 -23.54 -17.65
C GLY A 450 -7.02 -24.38 -17.35
N GLY A 451 -6.17 -24.62 -18.34
CA GLY A 451 -4.87 -25.29 -18.16
C GLY A 451 -3.77 -24.32 -17.77
N SER A 452 -2.62 -24.88 -17.41
CA SER A 452 -1.42 -24.11 -17.09
C SER A 452 -0.14 -24.80 -17.55
N VAL A 453 0.91 -24.00 -17.67
CA VAL A 453 2.27 -24.45 -17.94
C VAL A 453 3.24 -23.77 -16.97
N GLU A 454 4.25 -24.50 -16.53
CA GLU A 454 5.33 -23.93 -15.72
C GLU A 454 6.47 -23.46 -16.62
N THR A 455 7.05 -22.32 -16.27
CA THR A 455 8.24 -21.77 -16.89
C THR A 455 9.18 -21.22 -15.81
N THR A 456 10.41 -20.97 -16.18
CA THR A 456 11.42 -20.45 -15.24
C THR A 456 12.02 -19.15 -15.76
N LEU A 457 12.31 -18.25 -14.83
CA LEU A 457 13.11 -17.05 -15.06
C LEU A 457 14.38 -17.19 -14.22
N LEU A 458 15.55 -17.03 -14.85
CA LEU A 458 16.83 -16.90 -14.17
C LEU A 458 17.32 -15.46 -14.32
N PHE A 459 17.64 -14.82 -13.22
CA PHE A 459 18.11 -13.44 -13.22
C PHE A 459 19.18 -13.20 -12.14
N THR A 460 19.92 -12.12 -12.27
CA THR A 460 20.83 -11.58 -11.26
C THR A 460 20.54 -10.11 -11.03
N VAL A 461 20.76 -9.64 -9.80
CA VAL A 461 20.65 -8.24 -9.43
C VAL A 461 22.03 -7.71 -9.08
N ARG A 462 22.45 -6.62 -9.74
CA ARG A 462 23.78 -6.03 -9.53
C ARG A 462 23.82 -4.96 -8.45
N ASP A 463 22.68 -4.30 -8.21
CA ASP A 463 22.58 -3.27 -7.17
C ASP A 463 22.13 -3.89 -5.85
N PRO A 464 23.03 -3.98 -4.84
CA PRO A 464 22.66 -4.56 -3.54
C PRO A 464 21.69 -3.69 -2.72
N ALA A 465 21.46 -2.43 -3.12
CA ALA A 465 20.50 -1.56 -2.45
C ALA A 465 19.06 -1.71 -2.97
N ARG A 466 18.83 -2.60 -3.94
CA ARG A 466 17.51 -2.85 -4.50
C ARG A 466 16.64 -3.66 -3.54
N GLU A 467 15.44 -3.16 -3.28
CA GLU A 467 14.46 -3.84 -2.43
C GLU A 467 13.39 -4.61 -3.20
N ILE A 468 13.29 -4.42 -4.52
CA ILE A 468 12.33 -5.14 -5.36
C ILE A 468 12.85 -5.29 -6.79
N ALA A 469 12.62 -6.46 -7.37
CA ALA A 469 12.86 -6.72 -8.80
C ALA A 469 11.51 -6.83 -9.52
N LYS A 470 11.34 -6.06 -10.59
CA LYS A 470 10.14 -6.05 -11.42
C LYS A 470 10.42 -6.59 -12.81
N PHE A 471 9.62 -7.56 -13.20
CA PHE A 471 9.67 -8.21 -14.52
C PHE A 471 8.32 -8.15 -15.20
N PHE A 472 8.35 -8.37 -16.50
CA PHE A 472 7.15 -8.62 -17.29
C PHE A 472 7.35 -9.89 -18.10
N ALA A 473 6.43 -10.82 -17.97
CA ALA A 473 6.29 -11.89 -18.95
C ALA A 473 5.45 -11.38 -20.12
N VAL A 474 6.05 -11.27 -21.29
CA VAL A 474 5.40 -10.74 -22.49
C VAL A 474 5.01 -11.90 -23.38
N VAL A 475 3.72 -12.01 -23.65
CA VAL A 475 3.15 -13.03 -24.54
C VAL A 475 2.14 -12.35 -25.46
N ASN A 476 2.34 -12.45 -26.78
CA ASN A 476 1.44 -11.84 -27.77
C ASN A 476 1.12 -10.37 -27.47
N ASN A 477 2.13 -9.57 -27.12
CA ASN A 477 2.03 -8.15 -26.74
C ASN A 477 1.26 -7.88 -25.42
N VAL A 478 0.87 -8.89 -24.68
CA VAL A 478 0.32 -8.74 -23.34
C VAL A 478 1.47 -8.81 -22.33
N ARG A 479 1.62 -7.80 -21.50
CA ARG A 479 2.64 -7.72 -20.44
C ARG A 479 2.02 -8.13 -19.10
N LEU A 480 2.51 -9.22 -18.54
CA LEU A 480 2.07 -9.77 -17.26
C LEU A 480 3.13 -9.47 -16.19
N PRO A 481 2.84 -8.62 -15.19
CA PRO A 481 3.83 -8.20 -14.22
C PRO A 481 4.16 -9.29 -13.20
N VAL A 482 5.44 -9.36 -12.82
CA VAL A 482 5.95 -10.14 -11.68
C VAL A 482 6.83 -9.25 -10.85
N GLU A 483 6.56 -9.16 -9.57
CA GLU A 483 7.32 -8.35 -8.63
C GLU A 483 7.82 -9.24 -7.48
N ILE A 484 9.12 -9.18 -7.23
CA ILE A 484 9.78 -10.02 -6.24
C ILE A 484 10.46 -9.10 -5.22
N PRO A 485 10.09 -9.17 -3.95
CA PRO A 485 10.85 -8.49 -2.89
C PRO A 485 12.30 -8.95 -2.91
N MET A 486 13.22 -7.98 -2.87
CA MET A 486 14.65 -8.20 -2.79
C MET A 486 15.19 -7.51 -1.54
N PHE A 487 16.25 -8.04 -0.97
CA PHE A 487 16.87 -7.46 0.21
C PHE A 487 18.32 -7.11 -0.08
N PRO A 488 18.76 -5.89 0.30
CA PRO A 488 20.03 -5.34 -0.19
C PRO A 488 21.27 -6.10 0.26
N THR A 489 21.23 -6.77 1.38
CA THR A 489 22.37 -7.54 1.88
C THR A 489 21.87 -8.62 2.82
N ALA A 490 22.10 -9.87 2.49
CA ALA A 490 21.97 -10.95 3.46
C ALA A 490 23.32 -11.13 4.15
N ALA A 491 23.45 -10.64 5.37
CA ALA A 491 24.47 -11.16 6.27
C ALA A 491 24.17 -12.64 6.55
N SER A 492 25.18 -13.46 6.79
CA SER A 492 24.96 -14.81 7.32
C SER A 492 24.10 -14.71 8.57
N ALA A 493 23.13 -15.62 8.72
CA ALA A 493 22.24 -15.61 9.86
C ALA A 493 23.04 -15.56 11.17
N PRO A 494 22.71 -14.64 12.09
CA PRO A 494 23.18 -14.74 13.45
C PRO A 494 22.66 -16.06 14.06
N GLU A 495 23.24 -16.50 15.15
CA GLU A 495 22.60 -17.54 15.95
C GLU A 495 21.17 -17.13 16.26
N PHE A 496 20.22 -18.05 16.12
CA PHE A 496 18.82 -17.81 16.45
C PHE A 496 18.25 -18.99 17.23
N GLN A 497 17.19 -18.75 17.95
CA GLN A 497 16.42 -19.80 18.61
C GLN A 497 15.01 -19.89 18.00
N ILE A 498 14.52 -21.11 17.94
CA ILE A 498 13.11 -21.40 17.63
C ILE A 498 12.37 -21.52 18.95
N ALA A 499 11.28 -20.75 19.08
CA ALA A 499 10.32 -20.90 20.18
C ALA A 499 8.98 -21.40 19.60
N ASP A 500 8.53 -22.53 20.10
CA ASP A 500 7.40 -23.31 19.61
C ASP A 500 6.42 -23.68 20.74
N GLY A 501 6.14 -22.75 21.64
CA GLY A 501 5.23 -22.91 22.79
C GLY A 501 5.93 -22.85 24.15
N ARG A 502 7.21 -22.51 24.20
CA ARG A 502 7.93 -22.26 25.47
C ARG A 502 8.15 -20.77 25.72
N ALA A 503 8.30 -20.42 26.98
CA ALA A 503 8.63 -19.05 27.37
C ALA A 503 10.10 -18.73 27.04
N ALA A 504 10.32 -17.52 26.52
CA ALA A 504 11.62 -16.93 26.31
C ALA A 504 11.65 -15.51 26.88
N THR A 505 12.80 -15.06 27.39
CA THR A 505 12.98 -13.68 27.82
C THR A 505 13.28 -12.81 26.62
N VAL A 506 12.43 -11.83 26.36
CA VAL A 506 12.55 -10.94 25.20
C VAL A 506 12.59 -9.49 25.62
N PHE A 507 13.20 -8.64 24.77
CA PHE A 507 13.04 -7.20 24.87
C PHE A 507 11.68 -6.79 24.33
N GLN A 508 10.93 -6.09 25.14
CA GLN A 508 9.72 -5.39 24.75
C GLN A 508 9.97 -3.89 24.98
N GLU A 509 9.73 -3.09 23.94
CA GLU A 509 9.83 -1.62 24.00
C GLU A 509 11.12 -1.09 24.63
N GLY A 510 12.22 -1.37 23.98
CA GLY A 510 13.49 -0.66 24.19
C GLY A 510 14.20 -0.88 25.51
N VAL A 511 13.55 -1.32 26.58
CA VAL A 511 14.22 -1.47 27.90
C VAL A 511 13.65 -2.59 28.77
N LYS A 512 12.48 -3.12 28.48
CA LYS A 512 11.82 -4.05 29.37
C LYS A 512 12.04 -5.51 28.97
N ARG A 513 12.69 -6.27 29.82
CA ARG A 513 12.85 -7.73 29.67
C ARG A 513 11.63 -8.41 30.26
N VAL A 514 10.91 -9.14 29.44
CA VAL A 514 9.71 -9.88 29.86
C VAL A 514 9.77 -11.31 29.38
N PRO A 515 9.32 -12.29 30.17
CA PRO A 515 9.11 -13.63 29.69
C PRO A 515 7.82 -13.67 28.85
N LEU A 516 7.92 -14.06 27.59
CA LEU A 516 6.77 -14.29 26.72
C LEU A 516 6.81 -15.72 26.18
N THR A 517 5.63 -16.29 25.97
CA THR A 517 5.47 -17.56 25.28
C THR A 517 5.11 -17.30 23.83
N PHE A 518 5.93 -17.78 22.94
CA PHE A 518 5.74 -17.62 21.50
C PHE A 518 5.30 -18.92 20.85
N GLY A 519 4.42 -18.80 19.88
CA GLY A 519 4.00 -19.92 19.05
C GLY A 519 3.11 -20.91 19.78
N SER A 520 2.89 -22.03 19.12
CA SER A 520 2.18 -23.20 19.66
C SER A 520 2.76 -24.44 19.01
N GLY A 521 3.30 -25.32 19.81
CA GLY A 521 3.95 -26.55 19.37
C GLY A 521 4.21 -27.46 20.56
N ASN A 522 5.16 -28.36 20.41
CA ASN A 522 5.52 -29.35 21.42
C ASN A 522 6.59 -28.84 22.42
N GLY A 523 7.16 -27.67 22.21
CA GLY A 523 8.14 -27.02 23.08
C GLY A 523 9.57 -27.58 22.94
N ASP A 524 9.89 -28.31 21.86
CA ASP A 524 11.19 -28.96 21.67
C ASP A 524 12.25 -28.02 21.05
N GLY A 525 11.86 -26.80 20.65
CA GLY A 525 12.75 -25.81 20.06
C GLY A 525 13.06 -26.09 18.59
N ARG A 526 12.24 -26.86 17.89
CA ARG A 526 12.37 -27.21 16.49
C ARG A 526 11.09 -26.84 15.73
N ALA A 527 11.21 -26.72 14.43
CA ALA A 527 10.05 -26.49 13.57
C ALA A 527 9.45 -27.82 13.14
N ASN A 528 8.21 -28.12 13.50
CA ASN A 528 7.49 -29.30 13.06
C ASN A 528 6.28 -28.91 12.21
N ALA A 529 5.87 -29.80 11.32
CA ALA A 529 4.67 -29.57 10.51
C ALA A 529 3.42 -29.40 11.39
N GLY A 530 2.66 -28.35 11.15
CA GLY A 530 1.45 -27.99 11.90
C GLY A 530 1.69 -27.03 13.08
N GLU A 531 2.93 -26.69 13.40
CA GLU A 531 3.26 -25.77 14.49
C GLU A 531 3.38 -24.32 14.05
N THR A 532 3.12 -23.42 14.99
CA THR A 532 3.43 -21.99 14.88
C THR A 532 4.65 -21.70 15.73
N ILE A 533 5.68 -21.14 15.12
CA ILE A 533 6.97 -20.89 15.78
C ILE A 533 7.29 -19.40 15.81
N ALA A 534 8.28 -19.02 16.61
CA ALA A 534 8.93 -17.70 16.52
C ALA A 534 10.42 -17.89 16.32
N ILE A 535 11.02 -17.00 15.55
CA ILE A 535 12.47 -16.87 15.41
C ILE A 535 12.93 -15.76 16.35
N LEU A 536 13.78 -16.11 17.29
CA LEU A 536 14.31 -15.23 18.31
C LEU A 536 15.80 -15.00 18.07
N LEU A 537 16.17 -13.73 17.87
CA LEU A 537 17.55 -13.31 17.63
C LEU A 537 18.19 -12.84 18.93
N PRO A 538 19.44 -13.19 19.22
CA PRO A 538 20.15 -12.76 20.42
C PRO A 538 20.24 -11.25 20.53
N ASP A 539 20.01 -10.73 21.74
CA ASP A 539 20.12 -9.33 22.08
C ASP A 539 20.67 -9.19 23.51
N GLY A 540 22.00 -9.24 23.63
CA GLY A 540 22.67 -9.37 24.93
C GLY A 540 22.33 -10.71 25.59
N ASP A 541 21.75 -10.65 26.79
CA ASP A 541 21.28 -11.81 27.57
C ASP A 541 19.77 -12.10 27.39
N ALA A 542 19.12 -11.40 26.45
CA ALA A 542 17.74 -11.64 26.05
C ALA A 542 17.64 -11.84 24.53
N TYR A 543 16.42 -11.89 24.01
CA TYR A 543 16.14 -12.11 22.60
C TYR A 543 15.25 -11.01 22.06
N ARG A 544 15.36 -10.74 20.74
CA ARG A 544 14.37 -9.99 19.96
C ARG A 544 13.64 -10.94 19.05
N ALA A 545 12.33 -10.82 19.01
CA ALA A 545 11.53 -11.50 18.00
C ALA A 545 11.72 -10.80 16.64
N ALA A 546 11.96 -11.59 15.60
CA ALA A 546 12.25 -11.07 14.27
C ALA A 546 10.99 -10.72 13.48
N GLU A 547 11.04 -9.65 12.72
CA GLU A 547 10.13 -9.45 11.60
C GLU A 547 10.65 -10.27 10.41
N LEU A 548 9.81 -11.17 9.89
CA LEU A 548 10.19 -12.14 8.88
C LEU A 548 9.46 -11.93 7.57
N PHE A 549 10.12 -12.31 6.49
CA PHE A 549 9.55 -12.34 5.15
C PHE A 549 9.88 -13.68 4.52
N THR A 550 8.92 -14.29 3.86
CA THR A 550 9.13 -15.54 3.11
C THR A 550 8.11 -15.66 1.99
N ASN A 551 8.49 -16.36 0.94
CA ASN A 551 7.58 -16.90 -0.07
C ASN A 551 7.66 -18.43 -0.11
N ASP A 552 8.24 -19.06 0.93
CA ASP A 552 8.30 -20.51 1.05
C ASP A 552 6.88 -21.08 1.12
N TRP A 553 6.57 -22.00 0.22
CA TRP A 553 5.23 -22.59 0.10
C TRP A 553 4.81 -23.40 1.34
N CYS A 554 5.77 -23.84 2.15
CA CYS A 554 5.56 -24.58 3.40
C CYS A 554 5.12 -23.71 4.57
N VAL A 555 5.18 -22.39 4.44
CA VAL A 555 5.00 -21.47 5.56
C VAL A 555 3.88 -20.50 5.27
N ASP A 556 3.02 -20.30 6.26
CA ASP A 556 2.17 -19.12 6.36
C ASP A 556 2.71 -18.23 7.47
N LEU A 557 2.89 -16.93 7.20
CA LEU A 557 3.33 -15.98 8.21
C LEU A 557 2.13 -15.28 8.83
N THR A 558 2.15 -15.16 10.16
CA THR A 558 1.30 -14.21 10.88
C THR A 558 2.17 -13.11 11.45
N ARG A 559 1.68 -11.87 11.44
CA ARG A 559 2.33 -10.74 12.11
C ARG A 559 1.57 -10.40 13.38
N ARG A 560 2.32 -10.03 14.41
CA ARG A 560 1.78 -9.33 15.56
C ARG A 560 2.42 -7.95 15.64
N ILE A 561 1.57 -6.97 15.87
CA ILE A 561 1.97 -5.62 16.26
C ILE A 561 1.74 -5.57 17.76
N SER A 562 2.69 -5.05 18.54
CA SER A 562 2.42 -4.80 19.96
C SER A 562 1.30 -3.79 20.08
N ASP A 563 0.33 -4.05 20.95
CA ASP A 563 -0.86 -3.19 21.14
C ASP A 563 -0.51 -1.80 21.72
N ASP A 564 0.75 -1.57 22.07
CA ASP A 564 1.18 -0.33 22.72
C ASP A 564 1.71 0.72 21.74
N TRP A 565 0.80 1.21 20.90
CA TRP A 565 1.01 2.40 20.08
C TRP A 565 0.90 3.71 20.89
N SER A 566 0.76 3.62 22.21
CA SER A 566 0.50 4.78 23.07
C SER A 566 1.73 5.66 23.30
N SER A 567 2.93 5.14 23.13
CA SER A 567 4.17 5.90 23.31
C SER A 567 4.77 6.31 21.96
N TYR A 568 4.30 7.41 21.44
CA TYR A 568 4.84 8.03 20.22
C TYR A 568 6.27 8.56 20.40
N ASP A 569 6.76 8.63 21.61
CA ASP A 569 8.12 9.09 21.90
C ASP A 569 9.20 8.09 21.45
N HIS A 570 8.79 6.93 20.95
CA HIS A 570 9.68 5.89 20.43
C HIS A 570 9.26 5.49 19.02
N VAL A 571 9.38 6.44 18.09
CA VAL A 571 9.28 6.18 16.66
C VAL A 571 10.29 5.09 16.29
N GLY A 572 9.81 3.91 16.00
CA GLY A 572 10.64 2.76 15.62
C GLY A 572 10.70 1.59 16.59
N ALA A 573 10.09 1.68 17.76
CA ALA A 573 10.15 0.64 18.80
C ALA A 573 8.91 -0.25 18.92
N SER A 574 7.94 -0.16 17.99
CA SER A 574 6.90 -1.19 17.96
C SER A 574 7.57 -2.53 17.65
N ALA A 575 7.54 -3.45 18.61
CA ALA A 575 8.08 -4.79 18.42
C ALA A 575 7.23 -5.53 17.39
N LYS A 576 7.57 -5.33 16.12
CA LYS A 576 6.98 -6.08 15.01
C LYS A 576 7.66 -7.42 14.96
N TYR A 577 6.89 -8.47 15.06
CA TYR A 577 7.41 -9.81 14.90
C TYR A 577 6.46 -10.69 14.09
N SER A 578 7.03 -11.65 13.42
CA SER A 578 6.31 -12.62 12.61
C SER A 578 6.32 -13.98 13.29
N LEU A 579 5.22 -14.69 13.19
CA LEU A 579 5.09 -16.07 13.67
C LEU A 579 4.88 -16.98 12.46
N PRO A 580 5.93 -17.68 12.00
CA PRO A 580 5.80 -18.69 10.96
C PRO A 580 4.92 -19.84 11.43
N MET A 581 3.88 -20.15 10.69
CA MET A 581 3.10 -21.38 10.82
C MET A 581 3.57 -22.37 9.76
N ILE A 582 4.18 -23.45 10.19
CA ILE A 582 4.61 -24.54 9.30
C ILE A 582 3.37 -25.32 8.89
N LYS A 583 3.10 -25.39 7.59
CA LYS A 583 1.89 -26.07 7.10
C LYS A 583 1.89 -27.56 7.45
N PRO A 584 0.74 -28.15 7.79
CA PRO A 584 0.65 -29.57 8.13
C PRO A 584 1.17 -30.53 7.05
N GLY A 585 1.14 -30.11 5.78
CA GLY A 585 1.64 -30.90 4.64
C GLY A 585 3.11 -30.68 4.31
N CYS A 586 3.84 -29.90 5.12
CA CYS A 586 5.26 -29.65 4.87
C CYS A 586 6.08 -30.92 5.13
N PRO A 587 6.92 -31.38 4.18
CA PRO A 587 7.72 -32.60 4.35
C PRO A 587 8.81 -32.41 5.41
N VAL A 588 9.08 -33.47 6.17
CA VAL A 588 10.27 -33.53 7.03
C VAL A 588 11.53 -33.44 6.17
N GLY A 589 12.45 -32.59 6.60
CA GLY A 589 13.70 -32.32 5.88
C GLY A 589 13.59 -31.18 4.86
N HIS A 590 12.38 -30.62 4.62
CA HIS A 590 12.25 -29.38 3.85
C HIS A 590 12.99 -28.25 4.56
N VAL A 591 13.84 -27.53 3.84
CA VAL A 591 14.55 -26.37 4.39
C VAL A 591 13.71 -25.14 4.13
N VAL A 592 13.23 -24.55 5.21
CA VAL A 592 12.49 -23.29 5.16
C VAL A 592 13.47 -22.13 5.00
N HIS A 593 13.21 -21.26 4.05
CA HIS A 593 14.01 -20.06 3.78
C HIS A 593 13.23 -18.81 4.13
N MET A 594 13.81 -17.94 4.95
CA MET A 594 13.23 -16.67 5.36
C MET A 594 14.26 -15.56 5.35
N MET A 595 13.80 -14.33 5.30
CA MET A 595 14.58 -13.13 5.55
C MET A 595 14.10 -12.50 6.85
N ALA A 596 15.00 -12.24 7.78
CA ALA A 596 14.76 -11.44 8.96
C ALA A 596 15.18 -10.00 8.70
N ARG A 597 14.31 -9.05 9.04
CA ARG A 597 14.60 -7.62 9.10
C ARG A 597 14.78 -7.23 10.56
N ILE A 598 15.90 -6.63 10.87
CA ILE A 598 16.27 -6.24 12.23
C ILE A 598 16.52 -4.74 12.24
N GLN A 599 15.78 -4.02 13.08
CA GLN A 599 16.09 -2.62 13.35
C GLN A 599 17.15 -2.54 14.44
N LEU A 600 18.27 -1.89 14.15
CA LEU A 600 19.31 -1.64 15.14
C LEU A 600 18.99 -0.38 15.95
N PRO A 601 18.71 -0.48 17.26
CA PRO A 601 18.19 0.62 18.07
C PRO A 601 19.17 1.77 18.24
N ASN A 602 20.47 1.52 18.11
CA ASN A 602 21.54 2.50 18.33
C ASN A 602 22.31 2.86 17.05
N ALA A 603 21.87 2.38 15.89
CA ALA A 603 22.54 2.73 14.65
C ALA A 603 22.16 4.17 14.22
N PRO A 604 23.11 4.97 13.75
CA PRO A 604 22.79 6.25 13.12
C PRO A 604 21.75 6.02 12.03
N ASN A 605 20.68 6.83 12.02
CA ASN A 605 19.58 6.74 11.03
C ASN A 605 18.72 5.46 11.10
N HIS A 606 18.59 4.82 12.27
CA HIS A 606 17.74 3.61 12.44
C HIS A 606 17.98 2.55 11.35
N ARG A 607 19.23 2.24 11.11
CA ARG A 607 19.62 1.31 10.05
C ARG A 607 18.94 -0.03 10.22
N MET A 608 18.31 -0.51 9.14
CA MET A 608 17.78 -1.87 9.05
C MET A 608 18.89 -2.81 8.60
N GLU A 609 18.98 -3.96 9.25
CA GLU A 609 19.79 -5.08 8.81
C GLU A 609 18.90 -6.23 8.36
N TYR A 610 19.40 -6.96 7.36
CA TYR A 610 18.71 -8.12 6.81
C TYR A 610 19.59 -9.34 6.99
N SER A 611 18.98 -10.43 7.44
CA SER A 611 19.69 -11.70 7.67
C SER A 611 18.88 -12.86 7.11
N THR A 612 19.53 -13.78 6.44
CA THR A 612 18.92 -15.03 5.98
C THR A 612 18.72 -15.98 7.15
N ILE A 613 17.53 -16.51 7.31
CA ILE A 613 17.16 -17.53 8.30
C ILE A 613 16.79 -18.80 7.55
N GLU A 614 17.50 -19.87 7.87
CA GLU A 614 17.27 -21.19 7.27
C GLU A 614 17.20 -22.25 8.36
N PHE A 615 16.20 -23.12 8.31
CA PHE A 615 16.07 -24.24 9.22
C PHE A 615 15.31 -25.41 8.57
N PRO A 616 15.64 -26.66 8.92
CA PRO A 616 14.90 -27.81 8.42
C PRO A 616 13.61 -28.03 9.22
N VAL A 617 12.57 -28.48 8.54
CA VAL A 617 11.37 -29.02 9.18
C VAL A 617 11.69 -30.38 9.77
N SER A 618 11.51 -30.53 11.08
CA SER A 618 11.84 -31.74 11.84
C SER A 618 10.63 -32.68 11.95
N ALA A 619 10.89 -33.95 12.21
CA ALA A 619 9.83 -34.86 12.61
C ALA A 619 9.37 -34.50 14.04
N ALA A 620 8.06 -34.49 14.27
CA ALA A 620 7.53 -34.30 15.62
C ALA A 620 8.08 -35.38 16.55
N ALA A 621 8.58 -34.97 17.73
CA ALA A 621 9.00 -35.94 18.74
C ALA A 621 7.82 -36.84 19.11
N ALA A 622 8.05 -38.14 19.18
CA ALA A 622 7.00 -39.07 19.61
C ALA A 622 6.54 -38.67 21.02
N SER A 623 5.27 -38.33 21.16
CA SER A 623 4.72 -38.04 22.49
C SER A 623 4.94 -39.21 23.43
N HIS A 624 5.82 -39.04 24.41
CA HIS A 624 5.93 -39.99 25.52
C HIS A 624 4.65 -39.89 26.34
N SER A 625 3.64 -40.70 25.99
CA SER A 625 2.52 -40.96 26.88
C SER A 625 3.07 -41.68 28.11
N GLY A 626 3.49 -40.90 29.09
CA GLY A 626 3.86 -41.41 30.41
C GLY A 626 2.63 -42.04 31.04
N SER A 627 2.47 -43.35 30.96
CA SER A 627 1.52 -44.08 31.77
C SER A 627 2.03 -44.04 33.21
N SER A 628 1.51 -43.12 34.00
CA SER A 628 1.62 -43.20 35.45
C SER A 628 0.81 -44.42 35.92
N LYS A 629 1.48 -45.55 36.04
CA LYS A 629 0.97 -46.64 36.86
C LYS A 629 1.07 -46.20 38.31
N THR A 630 -0.02 -45.70 38.86
CA THR A 630 -0.22 -45.65 40.30
C THR A 630 -0.20 -47.05 40.86
N LYS A 631 0.72 -47.30 41.82
CA LYS A 631 0.61 -48.34 42.79
C LYS A 631 -0.02 -47.78 44.06
#